data_7bb863241022400f7848ca5514268219
#
_entry.id   7bb863241022400f7848ca5514268219
#
_cell.length_a   1.000
_cell.length_b   1.000
_cell.length_c   1.000
_cell.angle_alpha   90.00
_cell.angle_beta   90.00
_cell.angle_gamma   90.00
#
_symmetry.space_group_name_H-M   'P 1'
#
loop_
_entity.id
_entity.type
_entity.pdbx_description
1 polymer ?
#
loop_
_entity_poly.entity_id
_entity_poly.type
_entity_poly.pdbx_seq_one_letter_code
_entity_poly.pdbx_strand_id
1 'polypeptide(L)'
;MLQRIITAVVGICVALVLVILSGTIAYNFTLAIITAILLWEILRANKCNEHKLLFGVCVAFGALLPFFKLEILSSYVEIFYVVFALVALFLFLFYFQKIKVEKFSYMIAFTMLISFSMNCFFEIRNNYIHGLYYFCLTLSASL
;
A
#
# COMPACT_ATOMS: atom_id res chain seq x y z
N MET A 1 16.22 17.90 14.27
CA MET A 1 14.87 18.09 14.80
C MET A 1 13.91 18.66 13.75
N LEU A 2 14.31 19.65 12.95
CA LEU A 2 13.46 20.30 11.94
C LEU A 2 12.84 19.30 10.92
N GLN A 3 13.60 18.33 10.43
CA GLN A 3 13.11 17.32 9.48
C GLN A 3 11.96 16.47 10.04
N ARG A 4 12.01 16.13 11.33
CA ARG A 4 10.93 15.35 11.98
C ARG A 4 9.65 16.16 12.12
N ILE A 5 9.77 17.46 12.38
CA ILE A 5 8.61 18.36 12.47
C ILE A 5 7.98 18.54 11.09
N ILE A 6 8.79 18.71 10.05
CA ILE A 6 8.29 18.84 8.66
C ILE A 6 7.56 17.57 8.23
N THR A 7 8.13 16.38 8.47
CA THR A 7 7.46 15.10 8.13
C THR A 7 6.15 14.90 8.91
N ALA A 8 6.10 15.28 10.19
CA ALA A 8 4.87 15.20 10.97
C ALA A 8 3.79 16.14 10.44
N VAL A 9 4.14 17.39 10.12
CA VAL A 9 3.19 18.36 9.56
C VAL A 9 2.66 17.90 8.20
N VAL A 10 3.54 17.40 7.33
CA VAL A 10 3.14 16.83 6.03
C VAL A 10 2.22 15.61 6.22
N GLY A 11 2.54 14.72 7.18
CA GLY A 11 1.70 13.57 7.50
C GLY A 11 0.29 13.98 7.97
N ILE A 12 0.19 14.99 8.83
CA ILE A 12 -1.09 15.53 9.29
C ILE A 12 -1.88 16.17 8.14
N CYS A 13 -1.23 16.93 7.27
CA CYS A 13 -1.88 17.52 6.09
C CYS A 13 -2.44 16.43 5.15
N VAL A 14 -1.66 15.37 4.90
CA VAL A 14 -2.11 14.23 4.08
C VAL A 14 -3.29 13.51 4.73
N ALA A 15 -3.25 13.30 6.04
CA ALA A 15 -4.34 12.69 6.78
C ALA A 15 -5.63 13.53 6.70
N LEU A 16 -5.54 14.86 6.83
CA LEU A 16 -6.68 15.78 6.68
C LEU A 16 -7.26 15.72 5.26
N VAL A 17 -6.43 15.71 4.24
CA VAL A 17 -6.87 15.56 2.84
C VAL A 17 -7.61 14.25 2.64
N LEU A 18 -7.14 13.14 3.21
CA LEU A 18 -7.82 11.84 3.16
C LEU A 18 -9.21 11.89 3.82
N VAL A 19 -9.34 12.58 4.96
CA VAL A 19 -10.63 12.76 5.65
C VAL A 19 -11.61 13.55 4.79
N ILE A 20 -11.16 14.64 4.19
CA ILE A 20 -12.00 15.53 3.35
C ILE A 20 -12.46 14.84 2.06
N LEU A 21 -11.56 14.09 1.42
CA LEU A 21 -11.85 13.34 0.18
C LEU A 21 -12.61 12.04 0.43
N SER A 22 -12.85 11.67 1.69
CA SER A 22 -13.51 10.44 2.07
C SER A 22 -14.93 10.37 1.48
N GLY A 23 -15.23 9.26 0.78
CA GLY A 23 -16.54 9.05 0.12
C GLY A 23 -16.57 9.37 -1.37
N THR A 24 -15.47 9.83 -1.95
CA THR A 24 -15.36 10.14 -3.38
C THR A 24 -14.42 9.17 -4.09
N ILE A 25 -14.57 8.99 -5.40
CA ILE A 25 -13.60 8.21 -6.22
C ILE A 25 -12.17 8.76 -6.06
N ALA A 26 -12.03 10.07 -5.80
CA ALA A 26 -10.77 10.71 -5.50
C ALA A 26 -10.05 10.12 -4.27
N TYR A 27 -10.76 9.56 -3.30
CA TYR A 27 -10.18 8.87 -2.16
C TYR A 27 -9.37 7.63 -2.58
N ASN A 28 -9.89 6.83 -3.52
CA ASN A 28 -9.20 5.65 -4.03
C ASN A 28 -7.92 6.02 -4.77
N PHE A 29 -7.94 7.09 -5.57
CA PHE A 29 -6.75 7.62 -6.24
C PHE A 29 -5.70 8.10 -5.24
N THR A 30 -6.13 8.81 -4.21
CA THR A 30 -5.22 9.32 -3.17
C THR A 30 -4.59 8.16 -2.39
N LEU A 31 -5.36 7.14 -2.01
CA LEU A 31 -4.84 5.94 -1.37
C LEU A 31 -3.85 5.19 -2.28
N ALA A 32 -4.15 5.05 -3.57
CA ALA A 32 -3.25 4.41 -4.51
C ALA A 32 -1.90 5.12 -4.61
N ILE A 33 -1.92 6.46 -4.70
CA ILE A 33 -0.70 7.27 -4.76
C ILE A 33 0.11 7.13 -3.46
N ILE A 34 -0.54 7.21 -2.30
CA ILE A 34 0.11 7.07 -1.01
C ILE A 34 0.74 5.68 -0.86
N THR A 35 0.00 4.63 -1.22
CA THR A 35 0.51 3.24 -1.17
C THR A 35 1.72 3.07 -2.09
N ALA A 36 1.67 3.63 -3.30
CA ALA A 36 2.78 3.58 -4.24
C ALA A 36 4.04 4.29 -3.70
N ILE A 37 3.87 5.48 -3.10
CA ILE A 37 4.97 6.25 -2.52
C ILE A 37 5.58 5.49 -1.33
N LEU A 38 4.75 4.97 -0.42
CA LEU A 38 5.21 4.19 0.74
C LEU A 38 5.99 2.95 0.32
N LEU A 39 5.47 2.19 -0.65
CA LEU A 39 6.16 1.02 -1.18
C LEU A 39 7.47 1.38 -1.84
N TRP A 40 7.47 2.43 -2.67
CA TRP A 40 8.70 2.93 -3.28
C TRP A 40 9.76 3.27 -2.25
N GLU A 41 9.38 4.03 -1.22
CA GLU A 41 10.33 4.50 -0.20
C GLU A 41 10.91 3.35 0.62
N ILE A 42 10.06 2.45 1.10
CA ILE A 42 10.48 1.29 1.91
C ILE A 42 11.34 0.31 1.10
N LEU A 43 10.94 -0.02 -0.12
CA LEU A 43 11.71 -0.91 -0.98
C LEU A 43 13.05 -0.28 -1.40
N ARG A 44 13.09 1.03 -1.61
CA ARG A 44 14.31 1.76 -1.90
C ARG A 44 15.25 1.82 -0.70
N ALA A 45 14.73 2.05 0.51
CA ALA A 45 15.50 2.07 1.75
C ALA A 45 16.21 0.73 2.01
N ASN A 46 15.58 -0.39 1.64
CA ASN A 46 16.15 -1.74 1.75
C ASN A 46 17.06 -2.14 0.57
N LYS A 47 17.46 -1.18 -0.28
CA LYS A 47 18.31 -1.41 -1.46
C LYS A 47 17.78 -2.51 -2.41
N CYS A 48 16.47 -2.67 -2.47
CA CYS A 48 15.79 -3.62 -3.36
C CYS A 48 15.69 -3.11 -4.81
N ASN A 49 16.18 -1.90 -5.08
CA ASN A 49 16.12 -1.23 -6.38
C ASN A 49 17.01 -1.88 -7.46
N GLU A 50 17.88 -2.81 -7.09
CA GLU A 50 18.74 -3.54 -8.04
C GLU A 50 17.93 -4.35 -9.07
N HIS A 51 16.72 -4.81 -8.68
CA HIS A 51 15.85 -5.63 -9.52
C HIS A 51 14.59 -4.86 -9.93
N LYS A 52 14.77 -3.98 -10.92
CA LYS A 52 13.74 -3.04 -11.40
C LYS A 52 12.39 -3.68 -11.73
N LEU A 53 12.38 -4.89 -12.32
CA LEU A 53 11.14 -5.58 -12.69
C LEU A 53 10.34 -6.01 -11.44
N LEU A 54 10.97 -6.71 -10.51
CA LEU A 54 10.30 -7.13 -9.28
C LEU A 54 9.85 -5.94 -8.43
N PHE A 55 10.70 -4.92 -8.34
CA PHE A 55 10.38 -3.65 -7.69
C PHE A 55 9.12 -3.01 -8.30
N GLY A 56 9.10 -2.90 -9.65
CA GLY A 56 7.95 -2.35 -10.37
C GLY A 56 6.66 -3.14 -10.16
N VAL A 57 6.73 -4.47 -10.16
CA VAL A 57 5.57 -5.35 -9.90
C VAL A 57 5.03 -5.14 -8.48
N CYS A 58 5.89 -5.05 -7.46
CA CYS A 58 5.48 -4.79 -6.09
C CYS A 58 4.77 -3.43 -5.93
N VAL A 59 5.33 -2.37 -6.52
CA VAL A 59 4.72 -1.03 -6.45
C VAL A 59 3.42 -0.97 -7.24
N ALA A 60 3.37 -1.57 -8.43
CA ALA A 60 2.17 -1.62 -9.26
C ALA A 60 1.03 -2.39 -8.56
N PHE A 61 1.35 -3.52 -7.93
CA PHE A 61 0.38 -4.29 -7.15
C PHE A 61 -0.25 -3.45 -6.04
N GLY A 62 0.58 -2.80 -5.21
CA GLY A 62 0.07 -1.96 -4.12
C GLY A 62 -0.75 -0.76 -4.61
N ALA A 63 -0.38 -0.16 -5.73
CA ALA A 63 -1.12 0.96 -6.32
C ALA A 63 -2.46 0.54 -6.93
N LEU A 64 -2.56 -0.67 -7.47
CA LEU A 64 -3.79 -1.18 -8.10
C LEU A 64 -4.84 -1.64 -7.07
N LEU A 65 -4.43 -2.09 -5.90
CA LEU A 65 -5.32 -2.64 -4.88
C LEU A 65 -6.53 -1.76 -4.50
N PRO A 66 -6.38 -0.43 -4.27
CA PRO A 66 -7.52 0.42 -3.95
C PRO A 66 -8.59 0.48 -5.05
N PHE A 67 -8.22 0.22 -6.30
CA PHE A 67 -9.17 0.20 -7.44
C PHE A 67 -9.99 -1.09 -7.50
N PHE A 68 -9.47 -2.22 -7.02
CA PHE A 68 -10.21 -3.48 -6.97
C PHE A 68 -11.30 -3.51 -5.90
N LYS A 69 -11.33 -2.53 -5.00
CA LYS A 69 -12.37 -2.36 -3.98
C LYS A 69 -13.60 -1.56 -4.45
N LEU A 70 -13.66 -1.15 -5.70
CA LEU A 70 -14.92 -0.69 -6.29
C LEU A 70 -15.93 -1.85 -6.22
N GLU A 71 -17.20 -1.54 -5.92
CA GLU A 71 -18.27 -2.52 -5.59
C GLU A 71 -18.35 -3.74 -6.51
N ILE A 72 -17.95 -3.58 -7.77
CA ILE A 72 -17.98 -4.63 -8.81
C ILE A 72 -16.84 -5.65 -8.63
N LEU A 73 -15.70 -5.26 -8.08
CA LEU A 73 -14.48 -6.08 -8.02
C LEU A 73 -14.13 -6.58 -6.61
N SER A 74 -14.89 -6.23 -5.58
CA SER A 74 -14.57 -6.57 -4.19
C SER A 74 -14.42 -8.07 -3.93
N SER A 75 -15.19 -8.91 -4.66
CA SER A 75 -15.10 -10.37 -4.57
C SER A 75 -13.81 -10.96 -5.14
N TYR A 76 -13.04 -10.20 -5.93
CA TYR A 76 -11.84 -10.67 -6.60
C TYR A 76 -10.54 -10.25 -5.89
N VAL A 77 -10.63 -9.53 -4.79
CA VAL A 77 -9.45 -9.04 -4.05
C VAL A 77 -8.57 -10.20 -3.58
N GLU A 78 -9.15 -11.27 -3.07
CA GLU A 78 -8.41 -12.46 -2.63
C GLU A 78 -7.65 -13.12 -3.78
N ILE A 79 -8.32 -13.26 -4.93
CA ILE A 79 -7.72 -13.81 -6.15
C ILE A 79 -6.54 -12.94 -6.60
N PHE A 80 -6.66 -11.62 -6.47
CA PHE A 80 -5.60 -10.68 -6.83
C PHE A 80 -4.34 -10.85 -5.96
N TYR A 81 -4.49 -11.12 -4.67
CA TYR A 81 -3.36 -11.47 -3.79
C TYR A 81 -2.68 -12.77 -4.21
N VAL A 82 -3.46 -13.79 -4.55
CA VAL A 82 -2.93 -15.09 -5.02
C VAL A 82 -2.18 -14.92 -6.35
N VAL A 83 -2.74 -14.18 -7.30
CA VAL A 83 -2.11 -13.89 -8.58
C VAL A 83 -0.79 -13.13 -8.39
N PHE A 84 -0.77 -12.14 -7.51
CA PHE A 84 0.47 -11.43 -7.17
C PHE A 84 1.53 -12.37 -6.61
N ALA A 85 1.17 -13.24 -5.67
CA ALA A 85 2.11 -14.19 -5.07
C ALA A 85 2.69 -15.14 -6.14
N LEU A 86 1.85 -15.64 -7.06
CA LEU A 86 2.28 -16.49 -8.16
C LEU A 86 3.22 -15.75 -9.12
N VAL A 87 2.89 -14.53 -9.53
CA VAL A 87 3.73 -13.71 -10.41
C VAL A 87 5.07 -13.39 -9.73
N ALA A 88 5.06 -13.05 -8.46
CA ALA A 88 6.28 -12.77 -7.70
C ALA A 88 7.17 -14.02 -7.59
N LEU A 89 6.61 -15.20 -7.30
CA LEU A 89 7.33 -16.47 -7.28
C LEU A 89 7.91 -16.83 -8.66
N PHE A 90 7.14 -16.63 -9.71
CA PHE A 90 7.59 -16.88 -11.08
C PHE A 90 8.77 -15.99 -11.44
N LEU A 91 8.70 -14.70 -11.15
CA LEU A 91 9.81 -13.77 -11.34
C LEU A 91 11.03 -14.16 -10.51
N PHE A 92 10.83 -14.63 -9.27
CA PHE A 92 11.91 -15.10 -8.44
C PHE A 92 12.63 -16.31 -9.05
N LEU A 93 11.90 -17.29 -9.59
CA LEU A 93 12.47 -18.44 -10.26
C LEU A 93 13.32 -18.05 -11.48
N PHE A 94 12.85 -17.08 -12.27
CA PHE A 94 13.63 -16.57 -13.42
C PHE A 94 14.91 -15.83 -13.00
N TYR A 95 14.87 -15.14 -11.86
CA TYR A 95 15.98 -14.33 -11.36
C TYR A 95 16.73 -14.98 -10.18
N PHE A 96 16.48 -16.26 -9.91
CA PHE A 96 16.99 -16.99 -8.74
C PHE A 96 18.51 -16.83 -8.54
N GLN A 97 19.29 -16.81 -9.62
CA GLN A 97 20.75 -16.64 -9.53
C GLN A 97 21.21 -15.21 -9.20
N LYS A 98 20.33 -14.22 -9.38
CA LYS A 98 20.66 -12.80 -9.22
C LYS A 98 20.07 -12.19 -7.96
N ILE A 99 19.02 -12.78 -7.39
CA ILE A 99 18.29 -12.24 -6.24
C ILE A 99 18.54 -13.12 -5.03
N LYS A 100 19.05 -12.54 -3.95
CA LYS A 100 19.14 -13.23 -2.67
C LYS A 100 17.72 -13.47 -2.10
N VAL A 101 17.47 -14.67 -1.59
CA VAL A 101 16.20 -15.08 -0.98
C VAL A 101 15.76 -14.08 0.08
N GLU A 102 16.70 -13.56 0.85
CA GLU A 102 16.46 -12.57 1.90
C GLU A 102 15.83 -11.27 1.34
N LYS A 103 16.41 -10.69 0.27
CA LYS A 103 15.87 -9.49 -0.38
C LYS A 103 14.48 -9.74 -0.97
N PHE A 104 14.27 -10.90 -1.57
CA PHE A 104 12.99 -11.30 -2.12
C PHE A 104 11.91 -11.40 -1.03
N SER A 105 12.22 -12.06 0.09
CA SER A 105 11.30 -12.18 1.23
C SER A 105 10.93 -10.81 1.79
N TYR A 106 11.89 -9.90 1.92
CA TYR A 106 11.62 -8.52 2.35
C TYR A 106 10.65 -7.80 1.40
N MET A 107 10.88 -7.91 0.09
CA MET A 107 10.03 -7.24 -0.90
C MET A 107 8.58 -7.72 -0.82
N ILE A 108 8.36 -9.03 -0.75
CA ILE A 108 7.01 -9.59 -0.64
C ILE A 108 6.37 -9.24 0.70
N ALA A 109 7.10 -9.45 1.81
CA ALA A 109 6.56 -9.20 3.14
C ALA A 109 6.09 -7.75 3.31
N PHE A 110 6.93 -6.77 2.94
CA PHE A 110 6.55 -5.37 3.04
C PHE A 110 5.42 -4.99 2.08
N THR A 111 5.43 -5.52 0.85
CA THR A 111 4.35 -5.27 -0.10
C THR A 111 3.02 -5.79 0.43
N MET A 112 2.98 -7.02 0.92
CA MET A 112 1.77 -7.61 1.49
C MET A 112 1.29 -6.85 2.73
N LEU A 113 2.20 -6.52 3.66
CA LEU A 113 1.86 -5.83 4.90
C LEU A 113 1.28 -4.44 4.64
N ILE A 114 1.93 -3.64 3.79
CA ILE A 114 1.46 -2.28 3.47
C ILE A 114 0.15 -2.34 2.70
N SER A 115 0.05 -3.22 1.71
CA SER A 115 -1.16 -3.38 0.92
C SER A 115 -2.34 -3.84 1.78
N PHE A 116 -2.14 -4.76 2.70
CA PHE A 116 -3.16 -5.21 3.64
C PHE A 116 -3.58 -4.09 4.60
N SER A 117 -2.62 -3.35 5.15
CA SER A 117 -2.92 -2.21 6.05
C SER A 117 -3.76 -1.14 5.34
N MET A 118 -3.39 -0.78 4.11
CA MET A 118 -4.16 0.20 3.32
C MET A 118 -5.55 -0.31 2.95
N ASN A 119 -5.68 -1.61 2.72
CA ASN A 119 -6.97 -2.25 2.50
C ASN A 119 -7.88 -2.17 3.74
N CYS A 120 -7.33 -2.39 4.93
CA CYS A 120 -8.07 -2.22 6.19
C CYS A 120 -8.56 -0.77 6.39
N PHE A 121 -7.74 0.22 6.07
CA PHE A 121 -8.18 1.62 6.11
C PHE A 121 -9.38 1.89 5.19
N PHE A 122 -9.38 1.32 4.00
CA PHE A 122 -10.49 1.42 3.08
C PHE A 122 -11.77 0.77 3.64
N GLU A 123 -11.67 -0.41 4.23
CA GLU A 123 -12.82 -1.13 4.81
C GLU A 123 -13.43 -0.40 6.00
N ILE A 124 -12.60 0.08 6.92
CA ILE A 124 -13.05 0.84 8.08
C ILE A 124 -13.88 2.04 7.63
N ARG A 125 -13.46 2.71 6.54
CA ARG A 125 -14.16 3.89 6.05
C ARG A 125 -15.49 3.57 5.35
N ASN A 126 -15.55 2.52 4.55
CA ASN A 126 -16.70 2.27 3.67
C ASN A 126 -17.77 1.36 4.28
N ASN A 127 -17.41 0.40 5.11
CA ASN A 127 -18.32 -0.65 5.57
C ASN A 127 -19.01 -0.34 6.91
N TYR A 128 -18.62 0.71 7.63
CA TYR A 128 -19.19 1.04 8.94
C TYR A 128 -20.02 2.31 8.90
N ILE A 129 -21.19 2.30 9.57
CA ILE A 129 -22.11 3.44 9.68
C ILE A 129 -21.39 4.67 10.26
N HIS A 130 -20.43 4.46 11.17
CA HIS A 130 -19.58 5.49 11.74
C HIS A 130 -18.12 5.38 11.25
N GLY A 131 -17.91 4.93 10.02
CA GLY A 131 -16.58 4.67 9.46
C GLY A 131 -15.63 5.86 9.52
N LEU A 132 -16.15 7.07 9.34
CA LEU A 132 -15.37 8.30 9.47
C LEU A 132 -14.86 8.51 10.90
N TYR A 133 -15.68 8.23 11.91
CA TYR A 133 -15.29 8.34 13.32
C TYR A 133 -14.15 7.37 13.66
N TYR A 134 -14.28 6.09 13.28
CA TYR A 134 -13.25 5.09 13.51
C TYR A 134 -11.96 5.39 12.75
N PHE A 135 -12.09 5.92 11.54
CA PHE A 135 -10.94 6.34 10.73
C PHE A 135 -10.17 7.50 11.41
N CYS A 136 -10.88 8.52 11.89
CA CYS A 136 -10.27 9.62 12.66
C CYS A 136 -9.64 9.15 13.96
N LEU A 137 -10.26 8.18 14.64
CA LEU A 137 -9.77 7.63 15.90
C LEU A 137 -8.46 6.84 15.66
N THR A 138 -8.40 6.00 14.61
CA THR A 138 -7.16 5.27 14.26
C THR A 138 -6.04 6.21 13.85
N LEU A 139 -6.32 7.27 13.09
CA LEU A 139 -5.33 8.29 12.76
C LEU A 139 -4.82 9.03 13.99
N SER A 140 -5.72 9.44 14.90
CA SER A 140 -5.32 10.14 16.13
C SER A 140 -4.50 9.26 17.08
N ALA A 141 -4.75 7.96 17.10
CA ALA A 141 -3.98 7.01 17.90
C ALA A 141 -2.59 6.70 17.30
N SER A 142 -2.39 6.93 16.01
CA SER A 142 -1.11 6.69 15.31
C SER A 142 -0.17 7.90 15.30
N LEU A 143 -0.66 9.09 15.64
CA LEU A 143 0.10 10.34 15.73
C LEU A 143 0.68 10.55 17.12
#